data_f2f8efac5fc02cda4bedeb52aa4f6aba
#
_entry.id   f2f8efac5fc02cda4bedeb52aa4f6aba
#
_cell.length_a   1.000
_cell.length_b   1.000
_cell.length_c   1.000
_cell.angle_alpha   90.00
_cell.angle_beta   90.00
_cell.angle_gamma   90.00
#
_symmetry.space_group_name_H-M   'P 1'
#
loop_
_entity.id
_entity.type
_entity.pdbx_description
1 polymer ?
#
loop_
_entity_poly.entity_id
_entity_poly.type
_entity_poly.pdbx_seq_one_letter_code
_entity_poly.pdbx_strand_id
1 'polypeptide(L)'
;MEHEGPAASVPREERRRFLARISAFGTLLSGVMAGTVPLVAFLSPVLRKPVTKAWTRVVDDVNNVEVGVPFKVDFVEAVDDAWVQSRALRSVWLYTEDAVEFRAMSGVCTHLGCSVGFDAEKQQFHCPCHHGLFDMKTGAVLGGPPPRGLDTLPVKVENGEVHIQYQTFRAGIDAKVEV
;
A
#
# COMPACT_ATOMS: atom_id res chain seq x y z
N MET A 1 -44.11 0.88 -66.19
CA MET A 1 -43.35 -0.39 -65.95
C MET A 1 -41.88 -0.04 -66.10
N GLU A 2 -41.22 0.31 -64.99
CA GLU A 2 -39.77 0.58 -64.94
C GLU A 2 -39.07 -0.78 -64.80
N HIS A 3 -38.27 -1.15 -65.81
CA HIS A 3 -37.39 -2.30 -65.76
C HIS A 3 -36.16 -1.92 -64.92
N GLU A 4 -36.07 -2.41 -63.70
CA GLU A 4 -34.85 -2.44 -62.93
C GLU A 4 -33.84 -3.34 -63.70
N GLY A 5 -32.78 -2.71 -64.19
CA GLY A 5 -31.65 -3.41 -64.78
C GLY A 5 -30.92 -4.29 -63.78
N PRO A 6 -30.31 -5.39 -64.19
CA PRO A 6 -29.60 -6.29 -63.28
C PRO A 6 -28.42 -5.56 -62.60
N ALA A 7 -28.38 -5.62 -61.24
CA ALA A 7 -27.31 -5.08 -60.47
C ALA A 7 -25.96 -5.62 -60.93
N ALA A 8 -25.02 -4.74 -61.30
CA ALA A 8 -23.70 -5.08 -61.78
C ALA A 8 -22.96 -5.94 -60.77
N SER A 9 -22.71 -7.20 -61.10
CA SER A 9 -21.97 -8.12 -60.24
C SER A 9 -20.49 -7.72 -60.19
N VAL A 10 -19.98 -7.43 -58.98
CA VAL A 10 -18.55 -7.14 -58.79
C VAL A 10 -17.68 -8.29 -59.31
N PRO A 11 -16.63 -8.02 -60.13
CA PRO A 11 -15.76 -9.05 -60.70
C PRO A 11 -15.16 -9.95 -59.59
N ARG A 12 -15.16 -11.26 -59.85
CA ARG A 12 -14.66 -12.26 -58.85
C ARG A 12 -13.25 -11.95 -58.33
N GLU A 13 -12.39 -11.37 -59.14
CA GLU A 13 -11.02 -11.01 -58.78
C GLU A 13 -10.94 -9.86 -57.79
N GLU A 14 -11.76 -8.83 -57.97
CA GLU A 14 -11.82 -7.71 -57.04
C GLU A 14 -12.34 -8.14 -55.66
N ARG A 15 -13.37 -8.96 -55.62
CA ARG A 15 -13.92 -9.55 -54.42
C ARG A 15 -12.86 -10.40 -53.66
N ARG A 16 -12.08 -11.20 -54.41
CA ARG A 16 -11.01 -12.02 -53.84
C ARG A 16 -9.87 -11.18 -53.27
N ARG A 17 -9.46 -10.11 -53.96
CA ARG A 17 -8.44 -9.17 -53.50
C ARG A 17 -8.89 -8.41 -52.27
N PHE A 18 -10.15 -7.98 -52.22
CA PHE A 18 -10.75 -7.31 -51.08
C PHE A 18 -10.78 -8.20 -49.85
N LEU A 19 -11.26 -9.42 -49.97
CA LEU A 19 -11.29 -10.39 -48.89
C LEU A 19 -9.87 -10.75 -48.39
N ALA A 20 -8.91 -10.89 -49.26
CA ALA A 20 -7.52 -11.15 -48.91
C ALA A 20 -6.91 -10.01 -48.12
N ARG A 21 -7.21 -8.74 -48.47
CA ARG A 21 -6.74 -7.55 -47.74
C ARG A 21 -7.36 -7.47 -46.34
N ILE A 22 -8.67 -7.72 -46.21
CA ILE A 22 -9.34 -7.73 -44.92
C ILE A 22 -8.79 -8.86 -44.04
N SER A 23 -8.60 -10.05 -44.56
CA SER A 23 -8.01 -11.16 -43.81
C SER A 23 -6.59 -10.86 -43.35
N ALA A 24 -5.74 -10.32 -44.23
CA ALA A 24 -4.38 -9.92 -43.87
C ALA A 24 -4.34 -8.84 -42.80
N PHE A 25 -5.23 -7.84 -42.89
CA PHE A 25 -5.35 -6.79 -41.88
C PHE A 25 -5.85 -7.36 -40.54
N GLY A 26 -6.86 -8.21 -40.57
CA GLY A 26 -7.40 -8.87 -39.37
C GLY A 26 -6.36 -9.76 -38.67
N THR A 27 -5.56 -10.54 -39.43
CA THR A 27 -4.49 -11.35 -38.85
C THR A 27 -3.37 -10.50 -38.25
N LEU A 28 -2.99 -9.41 -38.92
CA LEU A 28 -1.99 -8.48 -38.39
C LEU A 28 -2.46 -7.84 -37.09
N LEU A 29 -3.69 -7.33 -37.06
CA LEU A 29 -4.27 -6.71 -35.87
C LEU A 29 -4.38 -7.70 -34.71
N SER A 30 -4.83 -8.94 -34.99
CA SER A 30 -4.89 -10.00 -33.98
C SER A 30 -3.51 -10.36 -33.45
N GLY A 31 -2.48 -10.44 -34.27
CA GLY A 31 -1.11 -10.71 -33.88
C GLY A 31 -0.54 -9.60 -32.98
N VAL A 32 -0.78 -8.33 -33.32
CA VAL A 32 -0.37 -7.18 -32.53
C VAL A 32 -1.08 -7.21 -31.17
N MET A 33 -2.38 -7.42 -31.14
CA MET A 33 -3.14 -7.47 -29.89
C MET A 33 -2.72 -8.65 -29.00
N ALA A 34 -2.49 -9.83 -29.60
CA ALA A 34 -2.06 -11.01 -28.85
C ALA A 34 -0.66 -10.85 -28.23
N GLY A 35 0.22 -10.05 -28.83
CA GLY A 35 1.55 -9.76 -28.29
C GLY A 35 1.59 -8.58 -27.31
N THR A 36 0.95 -7.47 -27.67
CA THR A 36 1.06 -6.21 -26.90
C THR A 36 0.26 -6.23 -25.60
N VAL A 37 -0.94 -6.80 -25.61
CA VAL A 37 -1.82 -6.80 -24.40
C VAL A 37 -1.18 -7.56 -23.25
N PRO A 38 -0.71 -8.82 -23.41
CA PRO A 38 -0.05 -9.51 -22.31
C PRO A 38 1.28 -8.86 -21.92
N LEU A 39 2.04 -8.30 -22.87
CA LEU A 39 3.27 -7.59 -22.57
C LEU A 39 3.02 -6.34 -21.71
N VAL A 40 2.05 -5.51 -22.08
CA VAL A 40 1.66 -4.33 -21.30
C VAL A 40 1.13 -4.74 -19.93
N ALA A 41 0.30 -5.78 -19.86
CA ALA A 41 -0.18 -6.31 -18.59
C ALA A 41 0.97 -6.79 -17.69
N PHE A 42 1.94 -7.50 -18.25
CA PHE A 42 3.11 -7.98 -17.52
C PHE A 42 4.02 -6.85 -17.04
N LEU A 43 4.22 -5.81 -17.85
CA LEU A 43 5.07 -4.66 -17.50
C LEU A 43 4.36 -3.61 -16.66
N SER A 44 3.03 -3.64 -16.59
CA SER A 44 2.24 -2.61 -15.89
C SER A 44 2.63 -2.39 -14.41
N PRO A 45 2.97 -3.41 -13.60
CA PRO A 45 3.41 -3.20 -12.23
C PRO A 45 4.72 -2.40 -12.12
N VAL A 46 5.64 -2.63 -13.08
CA VAL A 46 6.94 -1.92 -13.13
C VAL A 46 6.78 -0.49 -13.61
N LEU A 47 5.82 -0.25 -14.50
CA LEU A 47 5.57 1.07 -15.10
C LEU A 47 4.64 1.95 -14.25
N ARG A 48 3.97 1.38 -13.25
CA ARG A 48 3.14 2.15 -12.31
C ARG A 48 4.03 3.07 -11.48
N LYS A 49 3.63 4.32 -11.38
CA LYS A 49 4.27 5.26 -10.47
C LYS A 49 4.09 4.76 -9.04
N PRO A 50 5.11 4.90 -8.16
CA PRO A 50 4.95 4.58 -6.75
C PRO A 50 3.73 5.34 -6.21
N VAL A 51 2.85 4.62 -5.55
CA VAL A 51 1.68 5.22 -4.89
C VAL A 51 2.23 6.13 -3.80
N THR A 52 1.96 7.43 -3.90
CA THR A 52 2.26 8.35 -2.81
C THR A 52 1.42 7.90 -1.61
N LYS A 53 2.08 7.55 -0.53
CA LYS A 53 1.39 7.11 0.69
C LYS A 53 0.47 8.21 1.19
N ALA A 54 -0.79 7.86 1.35
CA ALA A 54 -1.79 8.79 1.84
C ALA A 54 -1.54 9.10 3.32
N TRP A 55 -1.80 10.33 3.72
CA TRP A 55 -1.92 10.70 5.11
C TRP A 55 -3.24 10.15 5.65
N THR A 56 -3.17 9.37 6.71
CA THR A 56 -4.33 8.80 7.38
C THR A 56 -4.54 9.53 8.70
N ARG A 57 -5.74 10.09 8.92
CA ARG A 57 -6.11 10.69 10.18
C ARG A 57 -6.29 9.56 11.21
N VAL A 58 -5.65 9.70 12.36
CA VAL A 58 -5.65 8.73 13.45
C VAL A 58 -6.14 9.31 14.78
N VAL A 59 -6.17 10.64 14.91
CA VAL A 59 -6.78 11.35 16.04
C VAL A 59 -7.58 12.53 15.49
N ASP A 60 -8.81 12.65 15.95
CA ASP A 60 -9.73 13.69 15.48
C ASP A 60 -9.55 15.02 16.24
N ASP A 61 -9.09 14.98 17.48
CA ASP A 61 -8.85 16.17 18.31
C ASP A 61 -7.73 15.91 19.31
N VAL A 62 -6.63 16.64 19.18
CA VAL A 62 -5.46 16.57 20.08
C VAL A 62 -5.78 16.94 21.53
N ASN A 63 -6.84 17.73 21.77
CA ASN A 63 -7.23 18.12 23.13
C ASN A 63 -7.82 16.96 23.94
N ASN A 64 -8.22 15.89 23.30
CA ASN A 64 -8.78 14.69 23.93
C ASN A 64 -7.70 13.61 24.21
N VAL A 65 -6.43 13.92 23.95
CA VAL A 65 -5.33 12.96 24.12
C VAL A 65 -4.71 13.12 25.52
N GLU A 66 -4.52 11.99 26.19
CA GLU A 66 -3.78 11.96 27.46
C GLU A 66 -2.26 12.09 27.17
N VAL A 67 -1.63 13.10 27.76
CA VAL A 67 -0.19 13.34 27.60
C VAL A 67 0.64 12.43 28.51
N GLY A 68 1.81 12.02 28.04
CA GLY A 68 2.74 11.20 28.80
C GLY A 68 2.42 9.71 28.83
N VAL A 69 1.31 9.28 28.24
CA VAL A 69 0.91 7.86 28.14
C VAL A 69 0.75 7.45 26.68
N PRO A 70 1.41 6.38 26.23
CA PRO A 70 1.19 5.86 24.88
C PRO A 70 -0.23 5.31 24.73
N PHE A 71 -0.85 5.60 23.60
CA PHE A 71 -2.16 5.05 23.28
C PHE A 71 -2.14 4.40 21.87
N LYS A 72 -2.91 3.35 21.74
CA LYS A 72 -3.00 2.56 20.50
C LYS A 72 -4.14 3.05 19.63
N VAL A 73 -3.86 3.22 18.37
CA VAL A 73 -4.89 3.49 17.36
C VAL A 73 -4.90 2.36 16.34
N ASP A 74 -6.07 1.76 16.15
CA ASP A 74 -6.31 0.77 15.11
C ASP A 74 -7.08 1.42 13.96
N PHE A 75 -6.63 1.19 12.73
CA PHE A 75 -7.26 1.73 11.53
C PHE A 75 -7.21 0.74 10.37
N VAL A 76 -8.04 0.97 9.37
CA VAL A 76 -8.09 0.14 8.17
C VAL A 76 -7.33 0.82 7.04
N GLU A 77 -6.27 0.18 6.58
CA GLU A 77 -5.50 0.60 5.42
C GLU A 77 -6.03 -0.08 4.16
N ALA A 78 -6.24 0.71 3.10
CA ALA A 78 -6.46 0.16 1.77
C ALA A 78 -5.09 -0.22 1.17
N VAL A 79 -4.90 -1.50 0.91
CA VAL A 79 -3.67 -2.04 0.32
C VAL A 79 -3.94 -2.37 -1.13
N ASP A 80 -3.21 -1.74 -2.04
CA ASP A 80 -3.25 -2.00 -3.47
C ASP A 80 -1.97 -2.77 -3.87
N ASP A 81 -2.10 -4.07 -4.00
CA ASP A 81 -1.02 -4.97 -4.43
C ASP A 81 -1.25 -5.38 -5.87
N ALA A 82 -0.70 -4.59 -6.78
CA ALA A 82 -0.66 -4.78 -8.24
C ALA A 82 -2.01 -5.19 -8.89
N TRP A 83 -2.60 -6.29 -8.44
CA TRP A 83 -3.80 -6.90 -9.02
C TRP A 83 -4.95 -7.04 -8.00
N VAL A 84 -4.64 -6.89 -6.70
CA VAL A 84 -5.58 -7.15 -5.60
C VAL A 84 -5.72 -5.91 -4.75
N GLN A 85 -6.95 -5.42 -4.64
CA GLN A 85 -7.29 -4.41 -3.63
C GLN A 85 -7.80 -5.14 -2.39
N SER A 86 -7.13 -4.92 -1.28
CA SER A 86 -7.49 -5.50 0.01
C SER A 86 -7.56 -4.44 1.09
N ARG A 87 -8.11 -4.82 2.24
CA ARG A 87 -8.13 -3.99 3.44
C ARG A 87 -7.37 -4.69 4.54
N ALA A 88 -6.41 -4.03 5.13
CA ALA A 88 -5.62 -4.55 6.24
C ALA A 88 -5.90 -3.73 7.51
N LEU A 89 -6.18 -4.43 8.61
CA LEU A 89 -6.23 -3.79 9.91
C LEU A 89 -4.80 -3.50 10.36
N ARG A 90 -4.52 -2.25 10.68
CA ARG A 90 -3.22 -1.77 11.13
C ARG A 90 -3.33 -1.15 12.49
N SER A 91 -2.25 -1.19 13.24
CA SER A 91 -2.16 -0.50 14.52
C SER A 91 -0.89 0.32 14.63
N VAL A 92 -1.00 1.44 15.29
CA VAL A 92 0.09 2.36 15.60
C VAL A 92 0.00 2.75 17.06
N TRP A 93 1.14 2.93 17.69
CA TRP A 93 1.26 3.55 18.99
C TRP A 93 1.60 5.02 18.82
N LEU A 94 0.82 5.88 19.45
CA LEU A 94 1.06 7.32 19.51
C LEU A 94 1.50 7.71 20.91
N TYR A 95 2.47 8.61 20.98
CA TYR A 95 2.96 9.18 22.23
C TYR A 95 3.18 10.68 22.08
N THR A 96 2.81 11.44 23.09
CA THR A 96 3.07 12.89 23.16
C THR A 96 3.35 13.31 24.61
N GLU A 97 4.19 14.31 24.79
CA GLU A 97 4.48 14.92 26.11
C GLU A 97 3.72 16.24 26.32
N ASP A 98 3.17 16.84 25.26
CA ASP A 98 2.64 18.21 25.29
C ASP A 98 1.36 18.40 24.44
N ALA A 99 0.84 17.34 23.81
CA ALA A 99 -0.24 17.37 22.84
C ALA A 99 0.04 18.24 21.59
N VAL A 100 1.29 18.66 21.38
CA VAL A 100 1.75 19.45 20.23
C VAL A 100 2.60 18.60 19.30
N GLU A 101 3.62 17.95 19.87
CA GLU A 101 4.49 17.04 19.14
C GLU A 101 4.10 15.59 19.40
N PHE A 102 3.82 14.86 18.33
CA PHE A 102 3.46 13.45 18.40
C PHE A 102 4.57 12.58 17.81
N ARG A 103 4.78 11.44 18.46
CA ARG A 103 5.60 10.36 17.93
C ARG A 103 4.70 9.19 17.58
N ALA A 104 4.77 8.72 16.36
CA ALA A 104 4.07 7.54 15.88
C ALA A 104 5.05 6.38 15.75
N MET A 105 4.71 5.25 16.35
CA MET A 105 5.52 4.04 16.34
C MET A 105 4.67 2.86 15.82
N SER A 106 5.25 2.04 14.96
CA SER A 106 4.58 0.84 14.46
C SER A 106 4.21 -0.10 15.62
N GLY A 107 3.00 -0.63 15.59
CA GLY A 107 2.57 -1.68 16.52
C GLY A 107 3.17 -3.07 16.24
N VAL A 108 4.16 -3.14 15.32
CA VAL A 108 4.78 -4.38 14.86
C VAL A 108 6.21 -4.50 15.43
N CYS A 109 6.47 -5.64 16.07
CA CYS A 109 7.78 -5.95 16.64
C CYS A 109 8.84 -6.14 15.55
N THR A 110 9.97 -5.47 15.70
CA THR A 110 11.08 -5.51 14.73
C THR A 110 11.86 -6.84 14.72
N HIS A 111 11.57 -7.75 15.66
CA HIS A 111 12.15 -9.10 15.65
C HIS A 111 11.54 -9.97 14.54
N LEU A 112 10.27 -10.39 14.70
CA LEU A 112 9.58 -11.30 13.77
C LEU A 112 8.13 -10.87 13.49
N GLY A 113 7.79 -9.59 13.67
CA GLY A 113 6.51 -9.05 13.20
C GLY A 113 5.30 -9.27 14.12
N CYS A 114 5.49 -9.76 15.35
CA CYS A 114 4.39 -9.88 16.31
C CYS A 114 3.85 -8.52 16.73
N SER A 115 2.58 -8.45 17.16
CA SER A 115 2.02 -7.24 17.74
C SER A 115 2.68 -6.90 19.08
N VAL A 116 2.91 -5.60 19.29
CA VAL A 116 3.49 -5.05 20.51
C VAL A 116 2.37 -4.47 21.39
N GLY A 117 2.39 -4.79 22.69
CA GLY A 117 1.53 -4.21 23.70
C GLY A 117 2.27 -3.16 24.55
N PHE A 118 1.52 -2.38 25.31
CA PHE A 118 2.05 -1.44 26.31
C PHE A 118 1.82 -1.98 27.73
N ASP A 119 2.87 -2.04 28.51
CA ASP A 119 2.86 -2.40 29.93
C ASP A 119 2.89 -1.09 30.74
N ALA A 120 1.73 -0.69 31.26
CA ALA A 120 1.60 0.58 32.00
C ALA A 120 2.31 0.56 33.37
N GLU A 121 2.44 -0.62 34.01
CA GLU A 121 3.13 -0.75 35.30
C GLU A 121 4.63 -0.53 35.12
N LYS A 122 5.20 -1.04 34.06
CA LYS A 122 6.64 -0.93 33.75
C LYS A 122 6.97 0.23 32.83
N GLN A 123 5.96 0.94 32.33
CA GLN A 123 6.11 2.06 31.40
C GLN A 123 6.98 1.70 30.17
N GLN A 124 6.71 0.55 29.56
CA GLN A 124 7.47 0.03 28.42
C GLN A 124 6.56 -0.70 27.43
N PHE A 125 6.99 -0.78 26.21
CA PHE A 125 6.36 -1.69 25.25
C PHE A 125 6.91 -3.10 25.40
N HIS A 126 6.03 -4.09 25.24
CA HIS A 126 6.35 -5.49 25.36
C HIS A 126 5.83 -6.29 24.17
N CYS A 127 6.69 -7.09 23.57
CA CYS A 127 6.32 -8.10 22.56
C CYS A 127 6.19 -9.47 23.23
N PRO A 128 4.99 -10.08 23.30
CA PRO A 128 4.78 -11.32 24.06
C PRO A 128 5.41 -12.56 23.40
N CYS A 129 5.74 -12.50 22.09
CA CYS A 129 6.24 -13.67 21.36
C CYS A 129 7.63 -14.13 21.85
N HIS A 130 8.58 -13.20 22.03
CA HIS A 130 9.94 -13.51 22.44
C HIS A 130 10.50 -12.49 23.44
N HIS A 131 9.60 -11.83 24.18
CA HIS A 131 9.94 -10.88 25.25
C HIS A 131 10.83 -9.70 24.78
N GLY A 132 10.59 -9.20 23.56
CA GLY A 132 11.16 -7.92 23.13
C GLY A 132 10.61 -6.79 23.98
N LEU A 133 11.48 -5.94 24.52
CA LEU A 133 11.13 -4.80 25.36
C LEU A 133 11.62 -3.52 24.71
N PHE A 134 10.75 -2.47 24.75
CA PHE A 134 11.07 -1.21 24.11
C PHE A 134 10.66 -0.04 25.01
N ASP A 135 11.43 1.03 24.94
CA ASP A 135 11.18 2.28 25.65
C ASP A 135 9.88 2.94 25.16
N MET A 136 9.04 3.39 26.09
CA MET A 136 7.72 3.93 25.75
C MET A 136 7.77 5.25 24.97
N LYS A 137 8.82 6.06 25.20
CA LYS A 137 8.95 7.38 24.59
C LYS A 137 9.62 7.34 23.23
N THR A 138 10.69 6.57 23.13
CA THR A 138 11.58 6.55 21.98
C THR A 138 11.39 5.33 21.08
N GLY A 139 10.79 4.25 21.62
CA GLY A 139 10.76 2.95 20.97
C GLY A 139 12.09 2.21 20.95
N ALA A 140 13.13 2.71 21.64
CA ALA A 140 14.45 2.07 21.69
C ALA A 140 14.37 0.69 22.35
N VAL A 141 15.24 -0.25 21.94
CA VAL A 141 15.30 -1.58 22.55
C VAL A 141 15.82 -1.47 23.99
N LEU A 142 15.04 -2.00 24.95
CA LEU A 142 15.44 -2.16 26.34
C LEU A 142 15.91 -3.58 26.64
N GLY A 143 15.47 -4.58 25.83
CA GLY A 143 15.87 -5.96 26.04
C GLY A 143 15.21 -6.92 25.06
N GLY A 144 15.70 -8.18 25.06
CA GLY A 144 15.21 -9.23 24.20
C GLY A 144 15.87 -9.27 22.81
N PRO A 145 15.34 -10.07 21.88
CA PRO A 145 15.97 -10.34 20.59
C PRO A 145 15.73 -9.29 19.47
N PRO A 146 14.90 -8.21 19.61
CA PRO A 146 14.73 -7.25 18.53
C PRO A 146 16.06 -6.62 18.11
N PRO A 147 16.39 -6.60 16.80
CA PRO A 147 17.66 -6.06 16.32
C PRO A 147 17.69 -4.52 16.29
N ARG A 148 16.52 -3.86 16.36
CA ARG A 148 16.37 -2.41 16.41
C ARG A 148 15.13 -2.00 17.19
N GLY A 149 15.01 -0.71 17.51
CA GLY A 149 13.82 -0.13 18.13
C GLY A 149 12.57 -0.27 17.27
N LEU A 150 11.41 0.08 17.83
CA LEU A 150 10.17 0.16 17.08
C LEU A 150 10.30 1.15 15.92
N ASP A 151 9.78 0.78 14.76
CA ASP A 151 9.85 1.63 13.58
C ASP A 151 8.94 2.86 13.74
N THR A 152 9.52 4.04 13.66
CA THR A 152 8.79 5.31 13.70
C THR A 152 8.16 5.60 12.36
N LEU A 153 7.00 6.25 12.38
CA LEU A 153 6.24 6.64 11.20
C LEU A 153 6.21 8.16 11.07
N PRO A 154 6.16 8.71 9.85
CA PRO A 154 5.90 10.13 9.67
C PRO A 154 4.57 10.51 10.31
N VAL A 155 4.58 11.58 11.07
CA VAL A 155 3.41 12.13 11.78
C VAL A 155 3.37 13.63 11.57
N LYS A 156 2.17 14.19 11.49
CA LYS A 156 1.92 15.64 11.46
C LYS A 156 0.63 15.97 12.18
N VAL A 157 0.58 17.17 12.72
CA VAL A 157 -0.63 17.74 13.31
C VAL A 157 -1.13 18.85 12.39
N GLU A 158 -2.37 18.76 11.95
CA GLU A 158 -3.04 19.77 11.13
C GLU A 158 -4.45 20.03 11.67
N ASN A 159 -4.80 21.28 11.90
CA ASN A 159 -6.14 21.69 12.37
C ASN A 159 -6.60 21.00 13.68
N GLY A 160 -5.67 20.61 14.56
CA GLY A 160 -5.97 19.87 15.77
C GLY A 160 -6.16 18.36 15.57
N GLU A 161 -5.94 17.85 14.38
CA GLU A 161 -6.00 16.43 14.05
C GLU A 161 -4.59 15.84 13.89
N VAL A 162 -4.38 14.58 14.28
CA VAL A 162 -3.13 13.86 14.05
C VAL A 162 -3.24 12.96 12.82
N HIS A 163 -2.32 13.15 11.90
CA HIS A 163 -2.22 12.36 10.68
C HIS A 163 -0.88 11.62 10.64
N ILE A 164 -0.91 10.37 10.18
CA ILE A 164 0.30 9.55 9.95
C ILE A 164 0.41 9.12 8.50
N GLN A 165 1.62 8.86 8.05
CA GLN A 165 1.89 8.08 6.85
C GLN A 165 2.29 6.66 7.28
N TYR A 166 1.38 5.70 7.12
CA TYR A 166 1.68 4.33 7.50
C TYR A 166 2.71 3.71 6.54
N GLN A 167 3.66 3.01 7.12
CA GLN A 167 4.74 2.32 6.41
C GLN A 167 4.95 0.95 7.01
N THR A 168 5.23 -0.03 6.16
CA THR A 168 5.58 -1.38 6.59
C THR A 168 7.08 -1.59 6.41
N PHE A 169 7.71 -2.22 7.41
CA PHE A 169 9.15 -2.43 7.42
C PHE A 169 9.50 -3.91 7.57
N ARG A 170 10.61 -4.30 6.98
CA ARG A 170 11.13 -5.66 7.11
C ARG A 170 11.56 -5.93 8.54
N ALA A 171 11.00 -6.99 9.17
CA ALA A 171 11.44 -7.47 10.47
C ALA A 171 12.69 -8.36 10.37
N GLY A 172 13.35 -8.61 11.49
CA GLY A 172 14.48 -9.54 11.62
C GLY A 172 15.85 -8.99 11.17
N ILE A 173 15.94 -7.72 10.81
CA ILE A 173 17.20 -7.05 10.41
C ILE A 173 17.37 -5.75 11.20
N ASP A 174 18.62 -5.31 11.35
CA ASP A 174 18.98 -4.08 12.06
C ASP A 174 18.64 -2.80 11.28
N ALA A 175 18.70 -2.86 9.96
CA ALA A 175 18.37 -1.76 9.10
C ALA A 175 16.84 -1.54 9.00
N LYS A 176 16.40 -0.28 9.04
CA LYS A 176 15.01 0.10 8.78
C LYS A 176 14.77 0.15 7.27
N VAL A 177 14.32 -0.98 6.71
CA VAL A 177 14.04 -1.13 5.28
C VAL A 177 12.54 -1.22 5.06
N GLU A 178 12.00 -0.26 4.32
CA GLU A 178 10.60 -0.24 3.93
C GLU A 178 10.29 -1.32 2.86
N VAL A 179 9.11 -1.95 2.93
CA VAL A 179 8.65 -3.01 2.02
C VAL A 179 7.28 -2.72 1.44
#